data_52a5724bc26dfba26c13453322fc0fbf
#
_entry.id   52a5724bc26dfba26c13453322fc0fbf
#
_cell.length_a   1.000
_cell.length_b   1.000
_cell.length_c   1.000
_cell.angle_alpha   90.00
_cell.angle_beta   90.00
_cell.angle_gamma   90.00
#
_symmetry.space_group_name_H-M   'P 1'
#
loop_
_entity.id
_entity.type
_entity.pdbx_description
1 polymer ?
#
loop_
_entity_poly.entity_id
_entity_poly.type
_entity_poly.pdbx_seq_one_letter_code
_entity_poly.pdbx_strand_id
1 'polypeptide(L)'
;VTISMYQTAVPVTVRALENLAHVLKKGAEHAAVKSVTDQTLLQTRLIPDMLPLVKQVQIATDMAKNGVARLAGVEPLKFDDTETTLDELQARIARAVEYIQTFTPEQIDGSETRAITMKTRNGELNFEGQSYLLDFVFPNVFFHCTTAYNILRESGAELGKQDFIGKA
;
A
#
# COMPACT_ATOMS: atom_id res chain seq x y z
N VAL A 1 -7.61 19.64 -20.38
CA VAL A 1 -7.19 19.38 -18.99
C VAL A 1 -6.18 18.24 -19.02
N THR A 2 -4.96 18.48 -18.51
CA THR A 2 -3.92 17.46 -18.42
C THR A 2 -3.88 16.91 -16.99
N ILE A 3 -3.83 15.61 -16.85
CA ILE A 3 -3.64 14.97 -15.54
C ILE A 3 -2.17 15.10 -15.16
N SER A 4 -1.86 15.70 -14.01
CA SER A 4 -0.49 15.88 -13.56
C SER A 4 0.06 14.63 -12.84
N MET A 5 1.38 14.56 -12.68
CA MET A 5 2.02 13.50 -11.90
C MET A 5 1.55 13.49 -10.46
N TYR A 6 1.38 14.66 -9.84
CA TYR A 6 0.82 14.76 -8.49
C TYR A 6 -0.60 14.21 -8.39
N GLN A 7 -1.50 14.64 -9.31
CA GLN A 7 -2.87 14.16 -9.34
C GLN A 7 -2.98 12.64 -9.56
N THR A 8 -2.03 12.08 -10.29
CA THR A 8 -1.95 10.63 -10.50
C THR A 8 -1.38 9.92 -9.28
N ALA A 9 -0.27 10.39 -8.72
CA ALA A 9 0.47 9.67 -7.68
C ALA A 9 -0.18 9.79 -6.30
N VAL A 10 -0.39 11.03 -5.80
CA VAL A 10 -0.76 11.26 -4.40
C VAL A 10 -2.21 10.83 -4.10
N PRO A 11 -3.25 11.36 -4.76
CA PRO A 11 -4.63 10.96 -4.45
C PRO A 11 -4.90 9.47 -4.66
N VAL A 12 -4.28 8.87 -5.68
CA VAL A 12 -4.51 7.45 -6.01
C VAL A 12 -3.90 6.54 -4.95
N THR A 13 -2.67 6.81 -4.51
CA THR A 13 -2.03 6.01 -3.45
C THR A 13 -2.70 6.20 -2.09
N VAL A 14 -3.08 7.43 -1.75
CA VAL A 14 -3.84 7.73 -0.53
C VAL A 14 -5.15 6.96 -0.52
N ARG A 15 -5.95 7.05 -1.59
CA ARG A 15 -7.21 6.33 -1.71
C ARG A 15 -7.02 4.81 -1.60
N ALA A 16 -5.99 4.25 -2.24
CA ALA A 16 -5.71 2.82 -2.16
C ALA A 16 -5.42 2.37 -0.71
N LEU A 17 -4.64 3.16 0.04
CA LEU A 17 -4.31 2.87 1.43
C LEU A 17 -5.50 3.08 2.38
N GLU A 18 -6.32 4.11 2.18
CA GLU A 18 -7.54 4.31 2.97
C GLU A 18 -8.55 3.18 2.75
N ASN A 19 -8.70 2.70 1.51
CA ASN A 19 -9.53 1.55 1.21
C ASN A 19 -8.96 0.26 1.82
N LEU A 20 -7.62 0.09 1.83
CA LEU A 20 -6.97 -1.03 2.52
C LEU A 20 -7.24 -0.97 4.03
N ALA A 21 -7.19 0.21 4.65
CA ALA A 21 -7.53 0.39 6.06
C ALA A 21 -8.99 -0.01 6.34
N HIS A 22 -9.93 0.37 5.47
CA HIS A 22 -11.34 -0.02 5.59
C HIS A 22 -11.51 -1.54 5.47
N VAL A 23 -10.88 -2.17 4.49
CA VAL A 23 -10.91 -3.63 4.30
C VAL A 23 -10.33 -4.36 5.51
N LEU A 24 -9.18 -3.88 6.03
CA LEU A 24 -8.55 -4.45 7.22
C LEU A 24 -9.43 -4.32 8.46
N LYS A 25 -10.12 -3.17 8.64
CA LYS A 25 -11.06 -2.95 9.74
C LYS A 25 -12.21 -3.97 9.71
N LYS A 26 -12.84 -4.19 8.56
CA LYS A 26 -13.90 -5.20 8.41
C LYS A 26 -13.38 -6.62 8.67
N GLY A 27 -12.15 -6.92 8.25
CA GLY A 27 -11.47 -8.18 8.57
C GLY A 27 -11.25 -8.36 10.07
N ALA A 28 -10.83 -7.30 10.77
CA ALA A 28 -10.65 -7.32 12.22
C ALA A 28 -11.97 -7.53 12.98
N GLU A 29 -13.04 -6.86 12.56
CA GLU A 29 -14.39 -7.02 13.13
C GLU A 29 -14.88 -8.47 12.96
N HIS A 30 -14.68 -9.06 11.78
CA HIS A 30 -15.01 -10.48 11.54
C HIS A 30 -14.18 -11.41 12.43
N ALA A 31 -12.88 -11.21 12.52
CA ALA A 31 -11.98 -12.01 13.36
C ALA A 31 -12.40 -11.98 14.84
N ALA A 32 -12.77 -10.79 15.35
CA ALA A 32 -13.26 -10.63 16.71
C ALA A 32 -14.54 -11.45 16.97
N VAL A 33 -15.51 -11.41 16.05
CA VAL A 33 -16.76 -12.20 16.14
C VAL A 33 -16.46 -13.71 16.16
N LYS A 34 -15.45 -14.15 15.40
CA LYS A 34 -15.04 -15.56 15.32
C LYS A 34 -14.02 -15.98 16.36
N SER A 35 -13.63 -15.08 17.28
CA SER A 35 -12.57 -15.31 18.27
C SER A 35 -11.23 -15.73 17.65
N VAL A 36 -10.92 -15.23 16.46
CA VAL A 36 -9.62 -15.40 15.79
C VAL A 36 -8.66 -14.35 16.36
N THR A 37 -7.49 -14.79 16.82
CA THR A 37 -6.49 -13.85 17.35
C THR A 37 -5.80 -13.04 16.25
N ASP A 38 -5.31 -11.86 16.58
CA ASP A 38 -4.50 -11.03 15.67
C ASP A 38 -3.34 -11.83 15.08
N GLN A 39 -2.60 -12.55 15.93
CA GLN A 39 -1.48 -13.37 15.48
C GLN A 39 -1.89 -14.38 14.40
N THR A 40 -3.02 -15.06 14.58
CA THR A 40 -3.52 -16.01 13.58
C THR A 40 -3.89 -15.32 12.27
N LEU A 41 -4.65 -14.22 12.34
CA LEU A 41 -5.08 -13.49 11.15
C LEU A 41 -3.89 -12.87 10.40
N LEU A 42 -2.95 -12.24 11.11
CA LEU A 42 -1.77 -11.61 10.53
C LEU A 42 -0.86 -12.60 9.81
N GLN A 43 -0.82 -13.86 10.26
CA GLN A 43 -0.01 -14.92 9.63
C GLN A 43 -0.77 -15.72 8.57
N THR A 44 -2.07 -15.42 8.36
CA THR A 44 -2.87 -16.07 7.32
C THR A 44 -2.34 -15.72 5.94
N ARG A 45 -2.25 -16.73 5.09
CA ARG A 45 -1.79 -16.64 3.69
C ARG A 45 -2.91 -17.11 2.76
N LEU A 46 -2.96 -16.56 1.55
CA LEU A 46 -3.89 -17.04 0.53
C LEU A 46 -3.57 -18.48 0.12
N ILE A 47 -2.29 -18.75 -0.12
CA ILE A 47 -1.74 -20.10 -0.30
C ILE A 47 -0.37 -20.19 0.39
N PRO A 48 0.15 -21.39 0.71
CA PRO A 48 1.32 -21.54 1.58
C PRO A 48 2.61 -20.83 1.15
N ASP A 49 2.83 -20.66 -0.14
CA ASP A 49 4.04 -20.03 -0.71
C ASP A 49 3.88 -18.51 -0.96
N MET A 50 2.72 -17.92 -0.69
CA MET A 50 2.50 -16.48 -0.71
C MET A 50 2.82 -15.84 0.65
N LEU A 51 3.12 -14.55 0.66
CA LEU A 51 3.35 -13.78 1.87
C LEU A 51 2.06 -13.63 2.71
N PRO A 52 2.16 -13.62 4.05
CA PRO A 52 1.02 -13.48 4.95
C PRO A 52 0.43 -12.07 4.93
N LEU A 53 -0.78 -11.92 5.50
CA LEU A 53 -1.52 -10.66 5.57
C LEU A 53 -0.67 -9.49 6.08
N VAL A 54 0.09 -9.67 7.17
CA VAL A 54 0.96 -8.62 7.72
C VAL A 54 1.93 -8.10 6.66
N LYS A 55 2.55 -8.97 5.88
CA LYS A 55 3.50 -8.58 4.83
C LYS A 55 2.81 -7.90 3.64
N GLN A 56 1.58 -8.30 3.31
CA GLN A 56 0.82 -7.63 2.25
C GLN A 56 0.58 -6.15 2.60
N VAL A 57 0.18 -5.87 3.83
CA VAL A 57 -0.05 -4.49 4.30
C VAL A 57 1.25 -3.69 4.39
N GLN A 58 2.32 -4.30 4.95
CA GLN A 58 3.64 -3.66 5.05
C GLN A 58 4.17 -3.25 3.68
N ILE A 59 4.14 -4.15 2.70
CA ILE A 59 4.63 -3.88 1.35
C ILE A 59 3.74 -2.86 0.62
N ALA A 60 2.41 -2.95 0.75
CA ALA A 60 1.50 -1.97 0.14
C ALA A 60 1.80 -0.54 0.62
N THR A 61 1.97 -0.37 1.94
CA THR A 61 2.31 0.95 2.52
C THR A 61 3.68 1.43 2.07
N ASP A 62 4.68 0.55 2.03
CA ASP A 62 6.04 0.90 1.59
C ASP A 62 6.08 1.26 0.10
N MET A 63 5.41 0.51 -0.76
CA MET A 63 5.35 0.81 -2.19
C MET A 63 4.70 2.16 -2.45
N ALA A 64 3.60 2.47 -1.78
CA ALA A 64 2.90 3.74 -1.92
C ALA A 64 3.77 4.92 -1.46
N LYS A 65 4.23 4.91 -0.20
CA LYS A 65 4.99 6.03 0.37
C LYS A 65 6.36 6.23 -0.26
N ASN A 66 7.08 5.13 -0.56
CA ASN A 66 8.38 5.19 -1.20
C ASN A 66 8.25 5.63 -2.66
N GLY A 67 7.16 5.22 -3.33
CA GLY A 67 6.84 5.63 -4.68
C GLY A 67 6.74 7.15 -4.78
N VAL A 68 5.90 7.76 -3.96
CA VAL A 68 5.68 9.21 -3.94
C VAL A 68 6.96 9.97 -3.54
N ALA A 69 7.68 9.50 -2.52
CA ALA A 69 8.94 10.14 -2.08
C ALA A 69 10.00 10.16 -3.20
N ARG A 70 10.17 9.06 -3.93
CA ARG A 70 11.13 9.01 -5.04
C ARG A 70 10.72 9.89 -6.21
N LEU A 71 9.41 10.01 -6.50
CA LEU A 71 8.93 10.99 -7.48
C LEU A 71 9.24 12.42 -7.08
N ALA A 72 9.19 12.72 -5.78
CA ALA A 72 9.62 14.03 -5.24
C ALA A 72 11.14 14.21 -5.21
N GLY A 73 11.93 13.17 -5.51
CA GLY A 73 13.39 13.21 -5.39
C GLY A 73 13.89 13.19 -3.95
N VAL A 74 13.08 12.68 -3.02
CA VAL A 74 13.37 12.61 -1.58
C VAL A 74 13.67 11.17 -1.20
N GLU A 75 14.64 10.96 -0.30
CA GLU A 75 14.88 9.64 0.28
C GLU A 75 13.66 9.19 1.10
N PRO A 76 13.08 8.01 0.81
CA PRO A 76 11.90 7.55 1.51
C PRO A 76 12.10 7.38 3.02
N LEU A 77 11.14 7.85 3.81
CA LEU A 77 11.12 7.61 5.25
C LEU A 77 11.03 6.09 5.52
N LYS A 78 11.97 5.57 6.30
CA LYS A 78 11.99 4.15 6.66
C LYS A 78 10.88 3.85 7.68
N PHE A 79 10.14 2.78 7.43
CA PHE A 79 9.24 2.15 8.39
C PHE A 79 9.82 0.79 8.79
N ASP A 80 9.88 0.51 10.08
CA ASP A 80 10.30 -0.80 10.56
C ASP A 80 9.10 -1.77 10.53
N ASP A 81 9.36 -3.03 10.17
CA ASP A 81 8.35 -4.08 10.04
C ASP A 81 8.16 -4.81 11.39
N THR A 82 7.58 -4.11 12.37
CA THR A 82 7.45 -4.57 13.76
C THR A 82 6.01 -4.84 14.19
N GLU A 83 5.05 -4.68 13.30
CA GLU A 83 3.63 -4.81 13.62
C GLU A 83 3.27 -6.25 13.99
N THR A 84 2.61 -6.41 15.14
CA THR A 84 2.15 -7.67 15.72
C THR A 84 0.65 -7.72 15.97
N THR A 85 -0.04 -6.58 15.78
CA THR A 85 -1.49 -6.44 15.95
C THR A 85 -2.13 -5.76 14.76
N LEU A 86 -3.46 -5.94 14.62
CA LEU A 86 -4.25 -5.26 13.58
C LEU A 86 -4.27 -3.74 13.78
N ASP A 87 -4.30 -3.27 15.03
CA ASP A 87 -4.26 -1.85 15.35
C ASP A 87 -2.91 -1.22 14.95
N GLU A 88 -1.80 -1.93 15.14
CA GLU A 88 -0.49 -1.48 14.68
C GLU A 88 -0.42 -1.37 13.15
N LEU A 89 -1.04 -2.29 12.41
CA LEU A 89 -1.16 -2.18 10.95
C LEU A 89 -2.05 -1.00 10.53
N GLN A 90 -3.14 -0.73 11.23
CA GLN A 90 -3.96 0.47 11.01
C GLN A 90 -3.14 1.75 11.23
N ALA A 91 -2.38 1.81 12.31
CA ALA A 91 -1.49 2.93 12.61
C ALA A 91 -0.40 3.11 11.53
N ARG A 92 0.17 2.00 11.01
CA ARG A 92 1.12 2.04 9.90
C ARG A 92 0.50 2.64 8.64
N ILE A 93 -0.71 2.23 8.27
CA ILE A 93 -1.42 2.77 7.10
C ILE A 93 -1.66 4.28 7.30
N ALA A 94 -2.16 4.70 8.46
CA ALA A 94 -2.39 6.10 8.76
C ALA A 94 -1.10 6.95 8.63
N ARG A 95 0.01 6.49 9.19
CA ARG A 95 1.32 7.15 9.05
C ARG A 95 1.79 7.24 7.60
N ALA A 96 1.54 6.22 6.79
CA ALA A 96 1.90 6.24 5.38
C ALA A 96 1.07 7.27 4.61
N VAL A 97 -0.25 7.35 4.88
CA VAL A 97 -1.14 8.36 4.30
C VAL A 97 -0.70 9.77 4.70
N GLU A 98 -0.48 10.02 5.99
CA GLU A 98 0.02 11.30 6.48
C GLU A 98 1.32 11.70 5.78
N TYR A 99 2.28 10.79 5.68
CA TYR A 99 3.55 11.07 5.01
C TYR A 99 3.36 11.39 3.53
N ILE A 100 2.55 10.63 2.80
CA ILE A 100 2.26 10.88 1.39
C ILE A 100 1.61 12.26 1.20
N GLN A 101 0.72 12.67 2.10
CA GLN A 101 0.03 13.96 2.05
C GLN A 101 0.92 15.16 2.37
N THR A 102 2.14 14.95 2.86
CA THR A 102 3.11 16.06 3.05
C THR A 102 3.72 16.56 1.74
N PHE A 103 3.63 15.78 0.65
CA PHE A 103 4.18 16.16 -0.63
C PHE A 103 3.25 17.09 -1.39
N THR A 104 3.82 18.10 -2.05
CA THR A 104 3.07 19.12 -2.79
C THR A 104 3.15 18.90 -4.31
N PRO A 105 2.23 19.50 -5.10
CA PRO A 105 2.32 19.46 -6.55
C PRO A 105 3.70 19.91 -7.09
N GLU A 106 4.29 20.95 -6.51
CA GLU A 106 5.58 21.51 -6.94
C GLU A 106 6.74 20.51 -6.78
N GLN A 107 6.62 19.55 -5.87
CA GLN A 107 7.63 18.51 -5.66
C GLN A 107 7.49 17.34 -6.64
N ILE A 108 6.27 17.04 -7.07
CA ILE A 108 5.92 15.83 -7.84
C ILE A 108 5.75 16.12 -9.34
N ASP A 109 5.09 17.25 -9.70
CA ASP A 109 4.87 17.59 -11.09
C ASP A 109 6.19 17.85 -11.81
N GLY A 110 6.30 17.41 -13.06
CA GLY A 110 7.54 17.45 -13.82
C GLY A 110 8.50 16.28 -13.53
N SER A 111 8.10 15.32 -12.71
CA SER A 111 8.90 14.14 -12.40
C SER A 111 8.81 13.01 -13.44
N GLU A 112 8.08 13.21 -14.56
CA GLU A 112 7.84 12.18 -15.59
C GLU A 112 9.13 11.54 -16.10
N THR A 113 10.15 12.35 -16.32
CA THR A 113 11.47 11.92 -16.84
C THR A 113 12.55 11.84 -15.78
N ARG A 114 12.21 12.00 -14.50
CA ARG A 114 13.17 11.88 -13.40
C ARG A 114 13.77 10.48 -13.35
N ALA A 115 15.09 10.39 -13.43
CA ALA A 115 15.78 9.12 -13.23
C ALA A 115 15.61 8.61 -11.80
N ILE A 116 15.12 7.38 -11.67
CA ILE A 116 14.91 6.70 -10.37
C ILE A 116 15.65 5.37 -10.41
N THR A 117 16.61 5.21 -9.51
CA THR A 117 17.36 3.97 -9.34
C THR A 117 17.01 3.34 -8.00
N MET A 118 16.65 2.05 -8.03
CA MET A 118 16.37 1.25 -6.85
C MET A 118 17.37 0.13 -6.72
N LYS A 119 18.02 0.02 -5.56
CA LYS A 119 18.87 -1.12 -5.22
C LYS A 119 18.00 -2.28 -4.72
N THR A 120 18.18 -3.43 -5.31
CA THR A 120 17.52 -4.67 -4.93
C THR A 120 18.56 -5.75 -4.62
N ARG A 121 18.13 -6.89 -4.07
CA ARG A 121 19.02 -8.03 -3.83
C ARG A 121 19.64 -8.60 -5.11
N ASN A 122 18.97 -8.40 -6.25
CA ASN A 122 19.35 -8.95 -7.55
C ASN A 122 20.04 -7.91 -8.46
N GLY A 123 20.39 -6.73 -7.93
CA GLY A 123 20.98 -5.65 -8.70
C GLY A 123 20.17 -4.35 -8.63
N GLU A 124 20.39 -3.45 -9.59
CA GLU A 124 19.73 -2.17 -9.67
C GLU A 124 18.60 -2.22 -10.70
N LEU A 125 17.47 -1.59 -10.35
CA LEU A 125 16.36 -1.31 -11.26
C LEU A 125 16.38 0.19 -11.55
N ASN A 126 16.33 0.54 -12.84
CA ASN A 126 16.35 1.91 -13.32
C ASN A 126 15.04 2.24 -14.04
N PHE A 127 14.45 3.38 -13.74
CA PHE A 127 13.19 3.86 -14.30
C PHE A 127 13.28 5.35 -14.60
N GLU A 128 12.38 5.81 -15.45
CA GLU A 128 11.92 7.20 -15.46
C GLU A 128 10.68 7.32 -14.57
N GLY A 129 10.42 8.51 -14.01
CA GLY A 129 9.37 8.71 -13.01
C GLY A 129 7.99 8.24 -13.46
N GLN A 130 7.59 8.49 -14.71
CA GLN A 130 6.29 8.05 -15.23
C GLN A 130 6.20 6.51 -15.27
N SER A 131 7.17 5.84 -15.86
CA SER A 131 7.18 4.37 -15.93
C SER A 131 7.34 3.75 -14.53
N TYR A 132 8.13 4.38 -13.66
CA TYR A 132 8.21 3.97 -12.25
C TYR A 132 6.84 3.97 -11.56
N LEU A 133 6.06 5.03 -11.73
CA LEU A 133 4.73 5.13 -11.12
C LEU A 133 3.75 4.11 -11.72
N LEU A 134 3.66 4.06 -13.06
CA LEU A 134 2.61 3.33 -13.75
C LEU A 134 2.91 1.83 -13.88
N ASP A 135 4.17 1.45 -14.08
CA ASP A 135 4.56 0.07 -14.39
C ASP A 135 5.15 -0.67 -13.18
N PHE A 136 5.49 0.06 -12.10
CA PHE A 136 6.07 -0.53 -10.91
C PHE A 136 5.29 -0.22 -9.63
N VAL A 137 5.11 1.06 -9.27
CA VAL A 137 4.46 1.44 -8.00
C VAL A 137 3.00 0.98 -7.96
N PHE A 138 2.20 1.37 -8.92
CA PHE A 138 0.77 1.03 -8.94
C PHE A 138 0.51 -0.48 -9.03
N PRO A 139 1.15 -1.25 -9.92
CA PRO A 139 0.97 -2.70 -9.93
C PRO A 139 1.30 -3.35 -8.59
N ASN A 140 2.37 -2.91 -7.91
CA ASN A 140 2.73 -3.42 -6.59
C ASN A 140 1.70 -3.05 -5.53
N VAL A 141 1.30 -1.78 -5.45
CA VAL A 141 0.30 -1.32 -4.46
C VAL A 141 -1.01 -2.10 -4.62
N PHE A 142 -1.55 -2.16 -5.85
CA PHE A 142 -2.81 -2.84 -6.09
C PHE A 142 -2.72 -4.35 -5.94
N PHE A 143 -1.59 -4.98 -6.29
CA PHE A 143 -1.37 -6.39 -6.05
C PHE A 143 -1.45 -6.72 -4.55
N HIS A 144 -0.72 -5.99 -3.71
CA HIS A 144 -0.69 -6.24 -2.27
C HIS A 144 -2.01 -5.87 -1.58
N CYS A 145 -2.66 -4.78 -1.97
CA CYS A 145 -4.01 -4.43 -1.49
C CYS A 145 -5.04 -5.50 -1.86
N THR A 146 -5.02 -5.99 -3.10
CA THR A 146 -5.92 -7.04 -3.57
C THR A 146 -5.65 -8.36 -2.87
N THR A 147 -4.39 -8.72 -2.66
CA THR A 147 -4.03 -9.94 -1.95
C THR A 147 -4.46 -9.89 -0.49
N ALA A 148 -4.29 -8.74 0.20
CA ALA A 148 -4.81 -8.54 1.55
C ALA A 148 -6.35 -8.70 1.59
N TYR A 149 -7.06 -8.08 0.64
CA TYR A 149 -8.50 -8.28 0.47
C TYR A 149 -8.86 -9.76 0.31
N ASN A 150 -8.15 -10.48 -0.56
CA ASN A 150 -8.43 -11.89 -0.83
C ASN A 150 -8.19 -12.79 0.39
N ILE A 151 -7.12 -12.55 1.17
CA ILE A 151 -6.86 -13.26 2.43
C ILE A 151 -8.01 -13.06 3.41
N LEU A 152 -8.47 -11.84 3.61
CA LEU A 152 -9.56 -11.53 4.52
C LEU A 152 -10.90 -12.08 4.01
N ARG A 153 -11.13 -12.03 2.70
CA ARG A 153 -12.33 -12.60 2.07
C ARG A 153 -12.37 -14.11 2.20
N GLU A 154 -11.25 -14.78 1.99
CA GLU A 154 -11.12 -16.24 2.16
C GLU A 154 -11.28 -16.65 3.63
N SER A 155 -10.81 -15.83 4.57
CA SER A 155 -11.01 -16.02 6.01
C SER A 155 -12.48 -15.84 6.45
N GLY A 156 -13.38 -15.44 5.55
CA GLY A 156 -14.81 -15.33 5.77
C GLY A 156 -15.33 -13.93 6.04
N ALA A 157 -14.49 -12.89 6.02
CA ALA A 157 -14.95 -11.52 6.20
C ALA A 157 -15.95 -11.11 5.10
N GLU A 158 -17.02 -10.41 5.49
CA GLU A 158 -18.03 -9.90 4.57
C GLU A 158 -17.52 -8.68 3.82
N LEU A 159 -16.74 -8.93 2.79
CA LEU A 159 -16.14 -7.94 1.90
C LEU A 159 -16.71 -8.07 0.48
N GLY A 160 -16.85 -6.95 -0.22
CA GLY A 160 -17.21 -6.89 -1.62
C GLY A 160 -16.31 -5.94 -2.39
N LYS A 161 -16.41 -5.94 -3.71
CA LYS A 161 -15.61 -5.05 -4.57
C LYS A 161 -15.73 -3.57 -4.19
N GLN A 162 -16.90 -3.14 -3.68
CA GLN A 162 -17.10 -1.75 -3.25
C GLN A 162 -16.24 -1.37 -2.03
N ASP A 163 -15.94 -2.32 -1.13
CA ASP A 163 -15.03 -2.08 -0.01
C ASP A 163 -13.60 -1.79 -0.50
N PHE A 164 -13.18 -2.49 -1.58
CA PHE A 164 -11.87 -2.31 -2.20
C PHE A 164 -11.78 -1.01 -3.02
N ILE A 165 -12.80 -0.68 -3.80
CA ILE A 165 -12.82 0.52 -4.66
C ILE A 165 -13.03 1.79 -3.81
N GLY A 166 -13.80 1.67 -2.73
CA GLY A 166 -14.24 2.81 -1.92
C GLY A 166 -15.44 3.54 -2.54
N LYS A 167 -15.96 4.49 -1.79
CA LYS A 167 -17.05 5.36 -2.25
C LYS A 167 -16.52 6.42 -3.22
N ALA A 168 -17.32 6.76 -4.21
CA ALA A 168 -17.06 7.88 -5.13
C ALA A 168 -17.14 9.21 -4.42
#